data_6d0d76ecb614329bcfd4da9a7075202e
#
_entry.id   6d0d76ecb614329bcfd4da9a7075202e
#
_cell.length_a   1.000
_cell.length_b   1.000
_cell.length_c   1.000
_cell.angle_alpha   90.00
_cell.angle_beta   90.00
_cell.angle_gamma   90.00
#
_symmetry.space_group_name_H-M   'P 1'
#
loop_
_entity.id
_entity.type
_entity.pdbx_description
1 polymer ?
#
loop_
_entity_poly.entity_id
_entity_poly.type
_entity_poly.pdbx_seq_one_letter_code
_entity_poly.pdbx_strand_id
1 'polypeptide(L)'
;LDMALLFGEAENEKLDYQLIASDEVILVAGRKTALAQRVSSGSTVSLSACEGEKFVLPAENLPFARAYDELLARAALSPFVAIRTDDSQCAKRVCAACSLVMLCPFITLLSDTPAMQQLAHYRLSDAVYTPLYMAHPKDMPLTPYAQTLYTIMSNRFRAMTAYRL
;
A
#
# COMPACT_ATOMS: atom_id res chain seq x y z
N LEU A 1 -9.12 -15.50 16.95
CA LEU A 1 -8.17 -14.44 16.62
C LEU A 1 -8.47 -13.24 17.51
N ASP A 2 -7.52 -12.83 18.34
CA ASP A 2 -7.75 -11.79 19.35
C ASP A 2 -7.67 -10.38 18.74
N MET A 3 -6.85 -10.22 17.69
CA MET A 3 -6.72 -8.98 16.94
C MET A 3 -6.12 -9.19 15.56
N ALA A 4 -6.37 -8.26 14.64
CA ALA A 4 -5.83 -8.25 13.28
C ALA A 4 -5.35 -6.85 12.90
N LEU A 5 -4.37 -6.79 11.98
CA LEU A 5 -3.97 -5.56 11.31
C LEU A 5 -4.63 -5.49 9.95
N LEU A 6 -5.22 -4.35 9.65
CA LEU A 6 -5.98 -4.14 8.42
C LEU A 6 -5.53 -2.83 7.75
N PHE A 7 -5.23 -2.89 6.45
CA PHE A 7 -5.07 -1.72 5.60
C PHE A 7 -6.38 -1.37 4.92
N GLY A 8 -6.70 -0.07 4.88
CA GLY A 8 -7.93 0.43 4.29
C GLY A 8 -9.11 0.43 5.26
N GLU A 9 -10.23 0.91 4.78
CA GLU A 9 -11.47 0.94 5.53
C GLU A 9 -12.14 -0.44 5.48
N ALA A 10 -12.46 -0.97 6.64
CA ALA A 10 -13.25 -2.19 6.77
C ALA A 10 -14.38 -1.93 7.75
N GLU A 11 -15.60 -2.16 7.32
CA GLU A 11 -16.79 -2.00 8.15
C GLU A 11 -17.29 -3.37 8.59
N ASN A 12 -17.15 -3.65 9.87
CA ASN A 12 -17.78 -4.81 10.49
C ASN A 12 -18.28 -4.40 11.89
N GLU A 13 -19.60 -4.40 12.07
CA GLU A 13 -20.25 -3.96 13.30
C GLU A 13 -19.81 -4.73 14.54
N LYS A 14 -19.26 -5.94 14.38
CA LYS A 14 -18.77 -6.80 15.47
C LYS A 14 -17.34 -6.50 15.89
N LEU A 15 -16.65 -5.61 15.18
CA LEU A 15 -15.26 -5.28 15.45
C LEU A 15 -15.11 -3.82 15.88
N ASP A 16 -14.19 -3.59 16.79
CA ASP A 16 -13.66 -2.27 17.10
C ASP A 16 -12.38 -2.05 16.32
N TYR A 17 -12.25 -0.83 15.78
CA TYR A 17 -11.11 -0.42 14.96
C TYR A 17 -10.35 0.70 15.65
N GLN A 18 -9.07 0.49 15.89
CA GLN A 18 -8.18 1.50 16.44
C GLN A 18 -7.16 1.91 15.38
N LEU A 19 -7.17 3.18 14.99
CA LEU A 19 -6.21 3.71 14.03
C LEU A 19 -4.80 3.70 14.62
N ILE A 20 -3.89 2.98 13.96
CA ILE A 20 -2.46 2.93 14.33
C ILE A 20 -1.69 4.03 13.60
N ALA A 21 -1.88 4.14 12.30
CA ALA A 21 -1.18 5.07 11.43
C ALA A 21 -1.95 5.29 10.12
N SER A 22 -1.57 6.36 9.41
CA SER A 22 -1.93 6.53 8.00
C SER A 22 -0.66 6.38 7.17
N ASP A 23 -0.67 5.47 6.22
CA ASP A 23 0.48 5.20 5.37
C ASP A 23 0.31 5.80 3.98
N GLU A 24 1.36 6.45 3.47
CA GLU A 24 1.32 7.08 2.16
C GLU A 24 1.22 6.02 1.05
N VAL A 25 0.32 6.22 0.12
CA VAL A 25 0.26 5.39 -1.09
C VAL A 25 1.34 5.88 -2.06
N ILE A 26 2.18 4.97 -2.48
CA ILE A 26 3.25 5.22 -3.43
C ILE A 26 3.04 4.41 -4.70
N LEU A 27 3.68 4.85 -5.76
CA LEU A 27 3.80 4.10 -7.00
C LEU A 27 5.11 3.31 -7.00
N VAL A 28 5.03 2.05 -7.38
CA VAL A 28 6.19 1.17 -7.56
C VAL A 28 6.20 0.65 -8.99
N ALA A 29 7.34 0.64 -9.63
CA ALA A 29 7.49 0.26 -11.02
C ALA A 29 8.68 -0.67 -11.25
N GLY A 30 8.51 -1.67 -12.10
CA GLY A 30 9.64 -2.44 -12.61
C GLY A 30 10.63 -1.55 -13.36
N ARG A 31 11.92 -1.78 -13.19
CA ARG A 31 12.98 -0.90 -13.79
C ARG A 31 12.94 -0.80 -15.32
N LYS A 32 12.24 -1.70 -16.00
CA LYS A 32 12.09 -1.69 -17.46
C LYS A 32 10.81 -1.01 -17.94
N THR A 33 9.98 -0.47 -17.05
CA THR A 33 8.81 0.33 -17.43
C THR A 33 9.24 1.63 -18.09
N ALA A 34 8.43 2.20 -18.96
CA ALA A 34 8.73 3.48 -19.59
C ALA A 34 8.85 4.60 -18.56
N LEU A 35 8.07 4.55 -17.47
CA LEU A 35 8.19 5.45 -16.34
C LEU A 35 9.59 5.37 -15.71
N ALA A 36 10.05 4.17 -15.34
CA ALA A 36 11.34 3.99 -14.67
C ALA A 36 12.55 4.31 -15.55
N GLN A 37 12.37 4.30 -16.86
CA GLN A 37 13.40 4.72 -17.82
C GLN A 37 13.52 6.26 -17.95
N ARG A 38 12.42 6.99 -17.67
CA ARG A 38 12.34 8.45 -17.82
C ARG A 38 12.54 9.21 -16.53
N VAL A 39 12.16 8.62 -15.39
CA VAL A 39 12.12 9.29 -14.09
C VAL A 39 12.96 8.52 -13.07
N SER A 40 13.82 9.23 -12.36
CA SER A 40 14.67 8.64 -11.31
C SER A 40 13.82 8.14 -10.14
N SER A 41 14.17 6.98 -9.60
CA SER A 41 13.54 6.44 -8.39
C SER A 41 13.68 7.43 -7.22
N GLY A 42 12.65 7.52 -6.38
CA GLY A 42 12.58 8.48 -5.28
C GLY A 42 11.95 9.83 -5.65
N SER A 43 11.70 10.09 -6.95
CA SER A 43 11.04 11.32 -7.39
C SER A 43 9.55 11.34 -7.06
N THR A 44 8.95 12.52 -7.14
CA THR A 44 7.50 12.71 -7.11
C THR A 44 6.95 12.73 -8.52
N VAL A 45 5.86 11.99 -8.77
CA VAL A 45 5.21 11.88 -10.07
C VAL A 45 3.70 12.06 -9.97
N SER A 46 3.07 12.54 -11.03
CA SER A 46 1.62 12.44 -11.19
C SER A 46 1.27 11.02 -11.68
N LEU A 47 0.10 10.51 -11.30
CA LEU A 47 -0.41 9.25 -11.85
C LEU A 47 -0.58 9.28 -13.37
N SER A 48 -0.84 10.45 -13.96
CA SER A 48 -0.89 10.61 -15.43
C SER A 48 0.44 10.27 -16.11
N ALA A 49 1.57 10.30 -15.40
CA ALA A 49 2.86 9.85 -15.94
C ALA A 49 2.91 8.34 -16.22
N CYS A 50 1.93 7.59 -15.71
CA CYS A 50 1.78 6.15 -15.94
C CYS A 50 0.89 5.81 -17.16
N GLU A 51 0.53 6.80 -17.97
CA GLU A 51 -0.24 6.53 -19.19
C GLU A 51 0.50 5.54 -20.09
N GLY A 52 -0.22 4.50 -20.52
CA GLY A 52 0.35 3.40 -21.31
C GLY A 52 1.06 2.31 -20.52
N GLU A 53 1.27 2.49 -19.22
CA GLU A 53 1.83 1.44 -18.36
C GLU A 53 0.81 0.35 -18.05
N LYS A 54 1.30 -0.86 -17.78
CA LYS A 54 0.47 -2.00 -17.35
C LYS A 54 0.51 -2.12 -15.84
N PHE A 55 -0.65 -2.34 -15.24
CA PHE A 55 -0.80 -2.33 -13.78
C PHE A 55 -0.99 -3.72 -13.18
N VAL A 56 -0.42 -3.90 -12.00
CA VAL A 56 -0.85 -4.90 -11.02
C VAL A 56 -1.69 -4.16 -9.98
N LEU A 57 -2.93 -4.59 -9.81
CA LEU A 57 -3.84 -4.01 -8.83
C LEU A 57 -4.23 -5.05 -7.76
N PRO A 58 -4.68 -4.61 -6.60
CA PRO A 58 -5.21 -5.51 -5.58
C PRO A 58 -6.47 -6.23 -6.09
N ALA A 59 -6.71 -7.43 -5.57
CA ALA A 59 -7.96 -8.14 -5.80
C ALA A 59 -9.15 -7.31 -5.28
N GLU A 60 -10.26 -7.34 -5.99
CA GLU A 60 -11.43 -6.45 -5.76
C GLU A 60 -12.07 -6.63 -4.37
N ASN A 61 -11.90 -7.79 -3.76
CA ASN A 61 -12.40 -8.10 -2.43
C ASN A 61 -11.56 -7.49 -1.29
N LEU A 62 -10.42 -6.85 -1.59
CA LEU A 62 -9.60 -6.22 -0.58
C LEU A 62 -10.13 -4.82 -0.21
N PRO A 63 -10.12 -4.44 1.08
CA PRO A 63 -10.68 -3.18 1.55
C PRO A 63 -10.14 -1.93 0.85
N PHE A 64 -8.86 -1.95 0.46
CA PHE A 64 -8.19 -0.82 -0.19
C PHE A 64 -8.26 -0.85 -1.73
N ALA A 65 -8.81 -1.91 -2.34
CA ALA A 65 -8.89 -2.02 -3.80
C ALA A 65 -9.69 -0.88 -4.41
N ARG A 66 -10.87 -0.60 -3.84
CA ARG A 66 -11.75 0.48 -4.29
C ARG A 66 -11.07 1.85 -4.22
N ALA A 67 -10.33 2.11 -3.13
CA ALA A 67 -9.62 3.38 -2.98
C ALA A 67 -8.57 3.59 -4.08
N TYR A 68 -7.90 2.52 -4.53
CA TYR A 68 -6.95 2.60 -5.63
C TYR A 68 -7.64 2.78 -6.99
N ASP A 69 -8.75 2.09 -7.23
CA ASP A 69 -9.54 2.28 -8.45
C ASP A 69 -10.09 3.73 -8.54
N GLU A 70 -10.57 4.29 -7.42
CA GLU A 70 -11.01 5.69 -7.34
C GLU A 70 -9.85 6.69 -7.53
N LEU A 71 -8.66 6.38 -7.03
CA LEU A 71 -7.47 7.20 -7.22
C LEU A 71 -7.07 7.27 -8.70
N LEU A 72 -7.08 6.13 -9.39
CA LEU A 72 -6.82 6.04 -10.83
C LEU A 72 -7.89 6.78 -11.64
N ALA A 73 -9.16 6.64 -11.28
CA ALA A 73 -10.26 7.33 -11.93
C ALA A 73 -10.16 8.87 -11.77
N ARG A 74 -9.82 9.37 -10.57
CA ARG A 74 -9.59 10.80 -10.32
C ARG A 74 -8.44 11.37 -11.16
N ALA A 75 -7.41 10.56 -11.42
CA ALA A 75 -6.31 10.92 -12.29
C ALA A 75 -6.67 10.83 -13.79
N ALA A 76 -7.93 10.54 -14.13
CA ALA A 76 -8.40 10.26 -15.49
C ALA A 76 -7.57 9.18 -16.19
N LEU A 77 -6.99 8.26 -15.43
CA LEU A 77 -6.18 7.16 -15.94
C LEU A 77 -7.03 5.90 -16.04
N SER A 78 -7.13 5.35 -17.25
CA SER A 78 -7.75 4.05 -17.52
C SER A 78 -6.65 3.01 -17.72
N PRO A 79 -6.18 2.37 -16.63
CA PRO A 79 -5.01 1.51 -16.72
C PRO A 79 -5.33 0.19 -17.45
N PHE A 80 -4.35 -0.32 -18.19
CA PHE A 80 -4.38 -1.71 -18.57
C PHE A 80 -4.05 -2.58 -17.36
N VAL A 81 -5.04 -3.19 -16.75
CA VAL A 81 -4.85 -4.09 -15.61
C VAL A 81 -4.38 -5.45 -16.10
N ALA A 82 -3.11 -5.75 -15.92
CA ALA A 82 -2.53 -7.02 -16.33
C ALA A 82 -2.85 -8.15 -15.34
N ILE A 83 -2.88 -7.83 -14.04
CA ILE A 83 -3.12 -8.80 -12.97
C ILE A 83 -3.83 -8.11 -11.81
N ARG A 84 -4.78 -8.82 -11.18
CA ARG A 84 -5.26 -8.53 -9.82
C ARG A 84 -4.83 -9.66 -8.88
N THR A 85 -4.34 -9.32 -7.69
CA THR A 85 -3.86 -10.29 -6.70
C THR A 85 -4.08 -9.80 -5.27
N ASP A 86 -4.27 -10.71 -4.35
CA ASP A 86 -4.33 -10.46 -2.91
C ASP A 86 -2.96 -10.65 -2.22
N ASP A 87 -1.99 -11.20 -2.94
CA ASP A 87 -0.62 -11.41 -2.45
C ASP A 87 0.31 -10.24 -2.86
N SER A 88 0.66 -9.40 -1.90
CA SER A 88 1.56 -8.27 -2.11
C SER A 88 2.99 -8.68 -2.51
N GLN A 89 3.45 -9.85 -2.12
CA GLN A 89 4.77 -10.35 -2.51
C GLN A 89 4.76 -10.86 -3.96
N CYS A 90 3.67 -11.53 -4.36
CA CYS A 90 3.44 -11.88 -5.75
C CYS A 90 3.40 -10.61 -6.61
N ALA A 91 2.63 -9.59 -6.22
CA ALA A 91 2.55 -8.32 -6.93
C ALA A 91 3.93 -7.70 -7.17
N LYS A 92 4.78 -7.60 -6.15
CA LYS A 92 6.15 -7.06 -6.26
C LYS A 92 7.02 -7.86 -7.24
N ARG A 93 6.99 -9.18 -7.13
CA ARG A 93 7.78 -10.06 -8.01
C ARG A 93 7.35 -9.93 -9.46
N VAL A 94 6.06 -9.88 -9.71
CA VAL A 94 5.51 -9.73 -11.06
C VAL A 94 5.82 -8.34 -11.62
N CYS A 95 5.71 -7.27 -10.81
CA CYS A 95 6.14 -5.93 -11.21
C CYS A 95 7.61 -5.91 -11.64
N ALA A 96 8.49 -6.53 -10.85
CA ALA A 96 9.92 -6.58 -11.16
C ALA A 96 10.20 -7.36 -12.45
N ALA A 97 9.60 -8.55 -12.60
CA ALA A 97 9.88 -9.47 -13.70
C ALA A 97 9.22 -9.02 -15.03
N CYS A 98 7.99 -8.49 -14.97
CA CYS A 98 7.16 -8.23 -16.14
C CYS A 98 7.07 -6.75 -16.54
N SER A 99 7.86 -5.89 -15.90
CA SER A 99 7.85 -4.44 -16.20
C SER A 99 6.45 -3.83 -16.05
N LEU A 100 5.85 -4.04 -14.90
CA LEU A 100 4.53 -3.51 -14.55
C LEU A 100 4.67 -2.42 -13.48
N VAL A 101 3.60 -1.69 -13.23
CA VAL A 101 3.48 -0.74 -12.14
C VAL A 101 2.44 -1.17 -11.14
N MET A 102 2.58 -0.76 -9.88
CA MET A 102 1.58 -1.00 -8.83
C MET A 102 1.51 0.16 -7.87
N LEU A 103 0.35 0.34 -7.25
CA LEU A 103 0.15 1.19 -6.09
C LEU A 103 0.27 0.33 -4.83
N CYS A 104 0.93 0.85 -3.81
CA CYS A 104 1.02 0.15 -2.53
C CYS A 104 1.31 1.14 -1.39
N PRO A 105 1.02 0.76 -0.13
CA PRO A 105 1.44 1.54 1.02
C PRO A 105 2.98 1.63 1.09
N PHE A 106 3.50 2.77 1.52
CA PHE A 106 4.96 3.01 1.62
C PHE A 106 5.67 1.97 2.49
N ILE A 107 5.03 1.50 3.54
CA ILE A 107 5.60 0.48 4.42
C ILE A 107 6.05 -0.78 3.67
N THR A 108 5.48 -1.05 2.51
CA THR A 108 5.89 -2.18 1.68
C THR A 108 7.32 -2.07 1.14
N LEU A 109 7.88 -0.84 1.08
CA LEU A 109 9.29 -0.62 0.72
C LEU A 109 10.26 -1.06 1.81
N LEU A 110 9.80 -1.13 3.06
CA LEU A 110 10.65 -1.48 4.20
C LEU A 110 10.94 -2.99 4.28
N SER A 111 10.28 -3.79 3.46
CA SER A 111 10.62 -5.20 3.31
C SER A 111 11.85 -5.33 2.41
N ASP A 112 12.99 -5.64 3.01
CA ASP A 112 14.23 -5.93 2.27
C ASP A 112 14.12 -7.29 1.57
N THR A 113 13.56 -7.27 0.37
CA THR A 113 13.46 -8.46 -0.48
C THR A 113 14.24 -8.23 -1.77
N PRO A 114 14.83 -9.27 -2.39
CA PRO A 114 15.54 -9.15 -3.66
C PRO A 114 14.68 -8.51 -4.77
N ALA A 115 13.36 -8.69 -4.73
CA ALA A 115 12.44 -8.06 -5.67
C ALA A 115 12.46 -6.52 -5.53
N MET A 116 12.58 -5.98 -4.31
CA MET A 116 12.60 -4.53 -4.10
C MET A 116 13.80 -3.84 -4.75
N GLN A 117 14.95 -4.51 -4.84
CA GLN A 117 16.15 -3.95 -5.50
C GLN A 117 15.95 -3.77 -7.01
N GLN A 118 15.00 -4.50 -7.60
CA GLN A 118 14.65 -4.44 -9.02
C GLN A 118 13.48 -3.50 -9.33
N LEU A 119 12.98 -2.80 -8.32
CA LEU A 119 11.87 -1.87 -8.42
C LEU A 119 12.36 -0.43 -8.26
N ALA A 120 11.72 0.48 -8.97
CA ALA A 120 11.76 1.91 -8.72
C ALA A 120 10.52 2.31 -7.92
N HIS A 121 10.63 3.32 -7.07
CA HIS A 121 9.49 3.83 -6.29
C HIS A 121 9.36 5.33 -6.48
N TYR A 122 8.14 5.84 -6.37
CA TYR A 122 7.79 7.24 -6.58
C TYR A 122 6.72 7.67 -5.59
N ARG A 123 6.84 8.90 -5.10
CA ARG A 123 5.75 9.55 -4.38
C ARG A 123 4.73 10.08 -5.39
N LEU A 124 3.49 10.18 -4.99
CA LEU A 124 2.45 10.79 -5.81
C LEU A 124 2.39 12.30 -5.55
N SER A 125 2.22 13.11 -6.61
CA SER A 125 2.03 14.55 -6.49
C SER A 125 0.77 14.89 -5.67
N ASP A 126 -0.28 14.10 -5.86
CA ASP A 126 -1.48 14.14 -5.05
C ASP A 126 -1.39 13.04 -3.99
N ALA A 127 -0.76 13.38 -2.86
CA ALA A 127 -0.53 12.42 -1.78
C ALA A 127 -1.84 11.83 -1.26
N VAL A 128 -1.92 10.52 -1.26
CA VAL A 128 -3.04 9.74 -0.73
C VAL A 128 -2.54 8.84 0.38
N TYR A 129 -3.35 8.65 1.40
CA TYR A 129 -2.99 7.87 2.56
C TYR A 129 -3.98 6.73 2.78
N THR A 130 -3.45 5.55 3.07
CA THR A 130 -4.25 4.40 3.48
C THR A 130 -4.16 4.24 4.98
N PRO A 131 -5.29 4.22 5.70
CA PRO A 131 -5.28 3.99 7.14
C PRO A 131 -4.87 2.56 7.46
N LEU A 132 -4.11 2.40 8.53
CA LEU A 132 -3.75 1.13 9.14
C LEU A 132 -4.47 1.02 10.47
N TYR A 133 -5.33 0.04 10.60
CA TYR A 133 -6.09 -0.24 11.81
C TYR A 133 -5.61 -1.51 12.50
N MET A 134 -5.73 -1.50 13.81
CA MET A 134 -5.86 -2.72 14.58
C MET A 134 -7.35 -2.96 14.84
N ALA A 135 -7.83 -4.15 14.52
CA ALA A 135 -9.19 -4.56 14.78
C ALA A 135 -9.25 -5.69 15.80
N HIS A 136 -10.23 -5.66 16.69
CA HIS A 136 -10.51 -6.74 17.65
C HIS A 136 -12.03 -6.88 17.86
N PRO A 137 -12.53 -8.04 18.33
CA PRO A 137 -13.96 -8.22 18.64
C PRO A 137 -14.42 -7.22 19.71
N LYS A 138 -15.58 -6.56 19.51
CA LYS A 138 -16.16 -5.60 20.46
C LYS A 138 -16.44 -6.20 21.82
N ASP A 139 -16.90 -7.44 21.82
CA ASP A 139 -17.32 -8.13 23.04
C ASP A 139 -16.16 -8.75 23.82
N MET A 140 -14.93 -8.59 23.34
CA MET A 140 -13.73 -9.14 23.97
C MET A 140 -12.76 -8.01 24.31
N PRO A 141 -12.54 -7.72 25.60
CA PRO A 141 -11.51 -6.76 26.01
C PRO A 141 -10.13 -7.27 25.60
N LEU A 142 -9.29 -6.34 25.15
CA LEU A 142 -7.90 -6.67 24.81
C LEU A 142 -7.18 -7.23 26.05
N THR A 143 -6.54 -8.36 25.86
CA THR A 143 -5.65 -8.94 26.90
C THR A 143 -4.43 -8.03 27.12
N PRO A 144 -3.75 -8.10 28.29
CA PRO A 144 -2.58 -7.25 28.57
C PRO A 144 -1.48 -7.36 27.50
N TYR A 145 -1.24 -8.55 26.97
CA TYR A 145 -0.27 -8.72 25.89
C TYR A 145 -0.74 -8.16 24.55
N ALA A 146 -2.04 -8.21 24.24
CA ALA A 146 -2.59 -7.56 23.06
C ALA A 146 -2.47 -6.04 23.16
N GLN A 147 -2.71 -5.43 24.32
CA GLN A 147 -2.49 -4.01 24.61
C GLN A 147 -1.01 -3.63 24.46
N THR A 148 -0.11 -4.49 24.96
CA THR A 148 1.33 -4.28 24.82
C THR A 148 1.74 -4.32 23.36
N LEU A 149 1.26 -5.29 22.58
CA LEU A 149 1.55 -5.39 21.16
C LEU A 149 0.99 -4.17 20.39
N TYR A 150 -0.23 -3.73 20.69
CA TYR A 150 -0.79 -2.49 20.14
C TYR A 150 0.13 -1.29 20.38
N THR A 151 0.61 -1.11 21.61
CA THR A 151 1.49 -0.02 21.97
C THR A 151 2.81 -0.07 21.23
N ILE A 152 3.43 -1.25 21.14
CA ILE A 152 4.68 -1.46 20.40
C ILE A 152 4.49 -1.12 18.93
N MET A 153 3.42 -1.62 18.30
CA MET A 153 3.14 -1.39 16.90
C MET A 153 2.84 0.07 16.61
N SER A 154 1.99 0.71 17.40
CA SER A 154 1.65 2.12 17.26
C SER A 154 2.90 3.01 17.36
N ASN A 155 3.77 2.75 18.33
CA ASN A 155 5.04 3.48 18.49
C ASN A 155 5.97 3.24 17.29
N ARG A 156 6.07 2.00 16.83
CA ARG A 156 6.91 1.66 15.68
C ARG A 156 6.45 2.36 14.41
N PHE A 157 5.15 2.31 14.10
CA PHE A 157 4.58 2.97 12.92
C PHE A 157 4.71 4.50 13.01
N ARG A 158 4.47 5.11 14.17
CA ARG A 158 4.67 6.55 14.36
C ARG A 158 6.13 6.96 14.14
N ALA A 159 7.07 6.19 14.66
CA ALA A 159 8.50 6.45 14.42
C ALA A 159 8.81 6.38 12.91
N MET A 160 8.31 5.38 12.19
CA MET A 160 8.53 5.21 10.76
C MET A 160 7.92 6.35 9.92
N THR A 161 6.76 6.89 10.34
CA THR A 161 6.14 8.04 9.67
C THR A 161 6.83 9.36 9.99
N ALA A 162 7.46 9.50 11.16
CA ALA A 162 8.21 10.69 11.55
C ALA A 162 9.52 10.89 10.75
N TYR A 163 10.10 9.84 10.21
CA TYR A 163 11.30 9.92 9.34
C TYR A 163 10.99 10.39 7.90
N ARG A 164 9.74 10.79 7.60
CA ARG A 164 9.27 11.23 6.27
C ARG A 164 9.23 12.74 6.08
N LEU A 165 9.60 13.52 7.10
CA LEU A 165 9.63 14.99 7.04
C LEU A 165 10.98 15.52 6.58
#